data_0a4f79fd3a6544b65982b3d8d540d3bc
#
_entry.id   0a4f79fd3a6544b65982b3d8d540d3bc
#
_cell.length_a   1.000
_cell.length_b   1.000
_cell.length_c   1.000
_cell.angle_alpha   90.00
_cell.angle_beta   90.00
_cell.angle_gamma   90.00
#
_symmetry.space_group_name_H-M   'P 1'
#
loop_
_entity.id
_entity.type
_entity.pdbx_description
1 polymer ?
#
loop_
_entity_poly.entity_id
_entity_poly.type
_entity_poly.pdbx_seq_one_letter_code
_entity_poly.pdbx_strand_id
1 'polypeptide(L)'
;MPHHKSAEKRLRQTEKRTVINRARLSRVRTFVKKVETAIETGDKAVAQSAFQVAQPELHRATTKGVMHKNTVARKLSRLAARINAL
;
A
#
# COMPACT_ATOMS: atom_id res chain seq x y z
N MET A 1 26.02 3.83 -31.28
CA MET A 1 25.22 5.00 -30.94
C MET A 1 25.24 5.23 -29.44
N PRO A 2 25.64 6.41 -28.96
CA PRO A 2 25.73 6.67 -27.51
C PRO A 2 24.39 6.51 -26.81
N HIS A 3 23.26 6.69 -27.52
CA HIS A 3 21.92 6.56 -26.96
C HIS A 3 21.50 5.13 -26.66
N HIS A 4 22.12 4.15 -27.29
CA HIS A 4 21.76 2.74 -27.14
C HIS A 4 22.06 2.21 -25.74
N LYS A 5 23.26 2.48 -25.22
CA LYS A 5 23.65 2.06 -23.87
C LYS A 5 22.82 2.76 -22.80
N SER A 6 22.50 4.05 -22.99
CA SER A 6 21.65 4.82 -22.08
C SER A 6 20.22 4.26 -22.06
N ALA A 7 19.68 3.87 -23.21
CA ALA A 7 18.37 3.27 -23.31
C ALA A 7 18.32 1.91 -22.60
N GLU A 8 19.34 1.08 -22.78
CA GLU A 8 19.44 -0.21 -22.11
C GLU A 8 19.53 -0.06 -20.59
N LYS A 9 20.31 0.91 -20.11
CA LYS A 9 20.43 1.20 -18.69
C LYS A 9 19.09 1.65 -18.11
N ARG A 10 18.37 2.53 -18.80
CA ARG A 10 17.04 2.99 -18.39
C ARG A 10 16.05 1.85 -18.33
N LEU A 11 16.07 0.94 -19.30
CA LEU A 11 15.21 -0.22 -19.34
C LEU A 11 15.45 -1.11 -18.13
N ARG A 12 16.70 -1.42 -17.81
CA ARG A 12 17.05 -2.21 -16.64
C ARG A 12 16.60 -1.55 -15.33
N GLN A 13 16.79 -0.23 -15.21
CA GLN A 13 16.35 0.53 -14.04
C GLN A 13 14.82 0.52 -13.91
N THR A 14 14.09 0.67 -15.01
CA THR A 14 12.63 0.63 -15.04
C THR A 14 12.11 -0.74 -14.63
N GLU A 15 12.68 -1.81 -15.16
CA GLU A 15 12.33 -3.18 -14.79
C GLU A 15 12.52 -3.43 -13.30
N LYS A 16 13.66 -3.01 -12.76
CA LYS A 16 13.98 -3.15 -11.33
C LYS A 16 13.00 -2.37 -10.47
N ARG A 17 12.69 -1.12 -10.83
CA ARG A 17 11.70 -0.30 -10.12
C ARG A 17 10.32 -0.91 -10.16
N THR A 18 9.90 -1.43 -11.30
CA THR A 18 8.60 -2.08 -11.46
C THR A 18 8.44 -3.25 -10.52
N VAL A 19 9.46 -4.12 -10.42
CA VAL A 19 9.45 -5.27 -9.52
C VAL A 19 9.34 -4.80 -8.06
N ILE A 20 10.15 -3.83 -7.65
CA ILE A 20 10.15 -3.29 -6.29
C ILE A 20 8.79 -2.64 -5.97
N ASN A 21 8.25 -1.83 -6.88
CA ASN A 21 6.98 -1.13 -6.67
C ASN A 21 5.80 -2.09 -6.61
N ARG A 22 5.80 -3.15 -7.42
CA ARG A 22 4.78 -4.21 -7.34
C ARG A 22 4.81 -4.91 -5.99
N ALA A 23 5.99 -5.21 -5.49
CA ALA A 23 6.15 -5.83 -4.16
C ALA A 23 5.61 -4.92 -3.06
N ARG A 24 5.89 -3.61 -3.14
CA ARG A 24 5.37 -2.62 -2.18
C ARG A 24 3.86 -2.51 -2.22
N LEU A 25 3.25 -2.44 -3.42
CA LEU A 25 1.80 -2.39 -3.57
C LEU A 25 1.13 -3.67 -3.12
N SER A 26 1.72 -4.82 -3.43
CA SER A 26 1.22 -6.11 -2.98
C SER A 26 1.20 -6.20 -1.46
N ARG A 27 2.24 -5.70 -0.81
CA ARG A 27 2.34 -5.64 0.66
C ARG A 27 1.23 -4.77 1.25
N VAL A 28 0.99 -3.59 0.69
CA VAL A 28 -0.09 -2.69 1.11
C VAL A 28 -1.46 -3.38 1.00
N ARG A 29 -1.72 -4.00 -0.15
CA ARG A 29 -2.98 -4.72 -0.39
C ARG A 29 -3.20 -5.83 0.61
N THR A 30 -2.15 -6.55 0.98
CA THR A 30 -2.22 -7.61 1.98
C THR A 30 -2.65 -7.07 3.34
N PHE A 31 -2.06 -5.97 3.79
CA PHE A 31 -2.42 -5.36 5.08
C PHE A 31 -3.83 -4.77 5.06
N VAL A 32 -4.24 -4.12 3.97
CA VAL A 32 -5.60 -3.60 3.81
C VAL A 32 -6.61 -4.74 3.83
N LYS A 33 -6.33 -5.82 3.14
CA LYS A 33 -7.21 -7.00 3.11
C LYS A 33 -7.40 -7.62 4.50
N LYS A 34 -6.36 -7.65 5.31
CA LYS A 34 -6.45 -8.12 6.69
C LYS A 34 -7.41 -7.27 7.52
N VAL A 35 -7.38 -5.95 7.35
CA VAL A 35 -8.31 -5.03 8.00
C VAL A 35 -9.75 -5.31 7.51
N GLU A 36 -9.95 -5.39 6.22
CA GLU A 36 -11.27 -5.64 5.62
C GLU A 36 -11.86 -6.98 6.07
N THR A 37 -11.05 -8.02 6.12
CA THR A 37 -11.47 -9.33 6.61
C THR A 37 -11.89 -9.26 8.08
N ALA A 38 -11.14 -8.57 8.91
CA ALA A 38 -11.50 -8.38 10.33
C ALA A 38 -12.80 -7.60 10.49
N ILE A 39 -13.05 -6.59 9.64
CA ILE A 39 -14.31 -5.84 9.63
C ILE A 39 -15.49 -6.76 9.26
N GLU A 40 -15.30 -7.61 8.26
CA GLU A 40 -16.34 -8.57 7.82
C GLU A 40 -16.70 -9.57 8.92
N THR A 41 -15.72 -9.98 9.74
CA THR A 41 -15.98 -10.87 10.88
C THR A 41 -16.72 -10.17 12.03
N GLY A 42 -16.76 -8.84 12.02
CA GLY A 42 -17.46 -8.03 13.02
C GLY A 42 -16.72 -7.87 14.35
N ASP A 43 -15.47 -8.30 14.43
CA ASP A 43 -14.66 -8.17 15.65
C ASP A 43 -13.92 -6.83 15.64
N LYS A 44 -14.43 -5.86 16.40
CA LYS A 44 -13.87 -4.50 16.47
C LYS A 44 -12.44 -4.50 16.99
N ALA A 45 -12.12 -5.29 18.00
CA ALA A 45 -10.77 -5.34 18.60
C ALA A 45 -9.75 -5.86 17.60
N VAL A 46 -10.08 -6.91 16.86
CA VAL A 46 -9.21 -7.47 15.81
C VAL A 46 -9.05 -6.48 14.67
N ALA A 47 -10.13 -5.81 14.26
CA ALA A 47 -10.10 -4.80 13.21
C ALA A 47 -9.22 -3.61 13.60
N GLN A 48 -9.31 -3.13 14.83
CA GLN A 48 -8.46 -2.05 15.34
C GLN A 48 -6.98 -2.44 15.35
N SER A 49 -6.67 -3.66 15.80
CA SER A 49 -5.30 -4.17 15.80
C SER A 49 -4.73 -4.27 14.38
N ALA A 50 -5.51 -4.80 13.45
CA ALA A 50 -5.11 -4.89 12.04
C ALA A 50 -4.91 -3.50 11.43
N PHE A 51 -5.76 -2.54 11.76
CA PHE A 51 -5.64 -1.15 11.29
C PHE A 51 -4.36 -0.48 11.80
N GLN A 52 -4.01 -0.67 13.06
CA GLN A 52 -2.78 -0.13 13.65
C GLN A 52 -1.53 -0.63 12.93
N VAL A 53 -1.55 -1.86 12.44
CA VAL A 53 -0.44 -2.44 11.68
C VAL A 53 -0.46 -1.96 10.23
N ALA A 54 -1.65 -1.83 9.64
CA ALA A 54 -1.81 -1.40 8.25
C ALA A 54 -1.47 0.08 8.02
N GLN A 55 -1.78 0.94 8.98
CA GLN A 55 -1.60 2.38 8.85
C GLN A 55 -0.15 2.79 8.52
N PRO A 56 0.89 2.33 9.25
CA PRO A 56 2.27 2.64 8.90
C PRO A 56 2.67 2.12 7.52
N GLU A 57 2.13 0.97 7.11
CA GLU A 57 2.42 0.39 5.80
C GLU A 57 1.90 1.28 4.66
N LEU A 58 0.69 1.83 4.81
CA LEU A 58 0.12 2.76 3.83
C LEU A 58 0.90 4.08 3.79
N HIS A 59 1.29 4.62 4.93
CA HIS A 59 2.12 5.82 5.00
C HIS A 59 3.50 5.60 4.37
N ARG A 60 4.09 4.45 4.58
CA ARG A 60 5.38 4.08 3.98
C ARG A 60 5.27 4.01 2.45
N ALA A 61 4.16 3.48 1.92
CA ALA A 61 3.89 3.47 0.48
C ALA A 61 3.84 4.88 -0.11
N THR A 62 3.30 5.85 0.63
CA THR A 62 3.30 7.26 0.23
C THR A 62 4.73 7.81 0.20
N THR A 63 5.52 7.56 1.23
CA THR A 63 6.92 7.99 1.30
C THR A 63 7.75 7.41 0.16
N LYS A 64 7.48 6.18 -0.23
CA LYS A 64 8.18 5.52 -1.35
C LYS A 64 7.63 5.91 -2.73
N GLY A 65 6.58 6.72 -2.79
CA GLY A 65 6.01 7.22 -4.04
C GLY A 65 5.19 6.22 -4.83
N VAL A 66 4.79 5.09 -4.23
CA VAL A 66 3.97 4.07 -4.93
C VAL A 66 2.48 4.31 -4.77
N MET A 67 2.08 5.15 -3.82
CA MET A 67 0.69 5.59 -3.64
C MET A 67 0.65 7.09 -3.38
N HIS A 68 -0.37 7.75 -3.91
CA HIS A 68 -0.59 9.17 -3.64
C HIS A 68 -1.12 9.37 -2.22
N LYS A 69 -0.66 10.41 -1.53
CA LYS A 69 -1.07 10.73 -0.15
C LYS A 69 -2.59 10.84 0.03
N ASN A 70 -3.29 11.40 -0.97
CA ASN A 70 -4.75 11.56 -0.91
C ASN A 70 -5.47 10.22 -1.02
N THR A 71 -4.96 9.30 -1.81
CA THR A 71 -5.48 7.94 -1.93
C THR A 71 -5.36 7.20 -0.59
N VAL A 72 -4.18 7.30 0.04
CA VAL A 72 -3.92 6.70 1.36
C VAL A 72 -4.84 7.30 2.42
N ALA A 73 -4.94 8.63 2.48
CA ALA A 73 -5.79 9.32 3.45
C ALA A 73 -7.26 8.89 3.32
N ARG A 74 -7.76 8.80 2.09
CA ARG A 74 -9.14 8.38 1.82
C ARG A 74 -9.36 6.93 2.25
N LYS A 75 -8.44 6.04 1.93
CA LYS A 75 -8.54 4.62 2.29
C LYS A 75 -8.54 4.45 3.81
N LEU A 76 -7.63 5.10 4.50
CA LEU A 76 -7.54 5.04 5.97
C LEU A 76 -8.79 5.60 6.63
N SER A 77 -9.32 6.74 6.14
CA SER A 77 -10.54 7.34 6.66
C SER A 77 -11.74 6.41 6.52
N ARG A 78 -11.89 5.77 5.36
CA ARG A 78 -13.00 4.83 5.11
C ARG A 78 -12.90 3.60 5.98
N LEU A 79 -11.71 3.05 6.14
CA LEU A 79 -11.49 1.89 7.01
C LEU A 79 -11.77 2.23 8.47
N ALA A 80 -11.31 3.39 8.94
CA ALA A 80 -11.56 3.86 10.30
C ALA A 80 -13.05 4.04 10.57
N ALA A 81 -13.80 4.61 9.62
CA ALA A 81 -15.25 4.78 9.73
C ALA A 81 -15.98 3.43 9.85
N ARG A 82 -15.58 2.46 9.03
CA ARG A 82 -16.14 1.11 9.07
C ARG A 82 -15.86 0.41 10.40
N ILE A 83 -14.67 0.56 10.95
CA ILE A 83 -14.29 0.00 12.25
C ILE A 83 -15.10 0.66 13.37
N ASN A 84 -15.25 1.98 13.33
CA ASN A 84 -16.02 2.71 14.34
C ASN A 84 -17.51 2.35 14.31
N ALA A 85 -18.02 1.91 13.18
CA ALA A 85 -19.40 1.47 13.02
C ALA A 85 -19.64 0.05 13.59
N LEU A 86 -18.60 -0.68 13.89
CA LEU A 86 -18.72 -2.00 14.56
C LEU A 86 -19.01 -1.75 16.04
#